data_6bae663eea68fd87c7b79d957c76250f
#
_entry.id   6bae663eea68fd87c7b79d957c76250f
#
_cell.length_a   1.000
_cell.length_b   1.000
_cell.length_c   1.000
_cell.angle_alpha   90.00
_cell.angle_beta   90.00
_cell.angle_gamma   90.00
#
_symmetry.space_group_name_H-M   'P 1'
#
loop_
_entity.id
_entity.type
_entity.pdbx_description
1 polymer ?
#
loop_
_entity_poly.entity_id
_entity_poly.type
_entity_poly.pdbx_seq_one_letter_code
_entity_poly.pdbx_strand_id
1 'polypeptide(L)'
;MAESLVLNGNSSITKGTVIFEKGQPLQSTALILKGRVIVQGEGVRMTIGSGNFLGMCDVWKKEHSFTYVALDDLVLFGLPMENEKQAALLLEQKPQYRGLLVTSLNFFYHDVFRVFGKLKTETEKVAEFVHQTYSRYQKLAEGAGLTAEKIAAMERLLNQRMENYSLPEKITYFIQCSKIPIEAQKNYYGASAYVAQKQFEEQCAVLPQLVAGCRYYSDWLTRYFRIMITDEKNLFSLVGRMALGVRRSGQNDSELSVMLDHILEQINNTETLLLEYAGVNLHLDRQRMAVRQSLQALEYLVPQLSQ
;
A
#
# COMPACT_ATOMS: atom_id res chain seq x y z
N MET A 1 -2.10 -15.70 -22.10
CA MET A 1 -2.95 -14.56 -21.67
C MET A 1 -4.21 -15.21 -21.14
N ALA A 2 -4.55 -14.98 -19.88
CA ALA A 2 -5.82 -15.42 -19.34
C ALA A 2 -6.92 -14.64 -20.06
N GLU A 3 -7.97 -15.33 -20.53
CA GLU A 3 -9.14 -14.66 -21.11
C GLU A 3 -9.77 -13.78 -20.03
N SER A 4 -10.07 -12.52 -20.36
CA SER A 4 -10.75 -11.63 -19.42
C SER A 4 -12.15 -12.17 -19.15
N LEU A 5 -12.52 -12.28 -17.89
CA LEU A 5 -13.83 -12.77 -17.49
C LEU A 5 -14.89 -11.70 -17.80
N VAL A 6 -15.73 -11.95 -18.79
CA VAL A 6 -16.88 -11.07 -19.10
C VAL A 6 -18.06 -11.50 -18.23
N LEU A 7 -18.41 -10.66 -17.24
CA LEU A 7 -19.52 -10.93 -16.32
C LEU A 7 -20.82 -10.31 -16.83
N ASN A 8 -21.86 -11.12 -16.90
CA ASN A 8 -23.22 -10.69 -17.25
C ASN A 8 -24.24 -11.41 -16.36
N GLY A 9 -24.97 -10.65 -15.53
CA GLY A 9 -25.92 -11.19 -14.56
C GLY A 9 -25.26 -11.88 -13.38
N ASN A 10 -25.99 -12.77 -12.71
CA ASN A 10 -25.51 -13.47 -11.51
C ASN A 10 -24.44 -14.50 -11.86
N SER A 11 -23.34 -14.44 -11.14
CA SER A 11 -22.19 -15.34 -11.28
C SER A 11 -21.67 -15.74 -9.91
N SER A 12 -21.34 -17.02 -9.75
CA SER A 12 -20.65 -17.53 -8.54
C SER A 12 -19.18 -17.72 -8.87
N ILE A 13 -18.31 -17.17 -8.02
CA ILE A 13 -16.84 -17.18 -8.21
C ILE A 13 -16.21 -17.84 -6.98
N THR A 14 -15.33 -18.80 -7.21
CA THR A 14 -14.62 -19.48 -6.12
C THR A 14 -13.49 -18.62 -5.54
N LYS A 15 -13.22 -18.82 -4.26
CA LYS A 15 -12.07 -18.21 -3.56
C LYS A 15 -10.76 -18.38 -4.35
N GLY A 16 -9.94 -17.32 -4.40
CA GLY A 16 -8.63 -17.30 -5.07
C GLY A 16 -8.70 -16.97 -6.57
N THR A 17 -9.89 -16.92 -7.17
CA THR A 17 -10.05 -16.56 -8.60
C THR A 17 -9.70 -15.08 -8.81
N VAL A 18 -8.91 -14.79 -9.86
CA VAL A 18 -8.72 -13.43 -10.38
C VAL A 18 -9.94 -13.08 -11.20
N ILE A 19 -10.69 -12.06 -10.77
CA ILE A 19 -11.93 -11.61 -11.40
C ILE A 19 -11.61 -10.68 -12.59
N PHE A 20 -10.83 -9.66 -12.31
CA PHE A 20 -10.27 -8.72 -13.29
C PHE A 20 -8.80 -8.52 -12.99
N GLU A 21 -7.99 -8.36 -14.01
CA GLU A 21 -6.54 -8.12 -13.88
C GLU A 21 -6.18 -6.71 -14.34
N LYS A 22 -5.28 -6.06 -13.61
CA LYS A 22 -4.78 -4.73 -13.98
C LYS A 22 -4.22 -4.71 -15.41
N GLY A 23 -4.58 -3.69 -16.17
CA GLY A 23 -4.18 -3.49 -17.57
C GLY A 23 -5.02 -4.29 -18.57
N GLN A 24 -5.93 -5.16 -18.14
CA GLN A 24 -6.89 -5.78 -19.05
C GLN A 24 -7.95 -4.77 -19.49
N PRO A 25 -8.44 -4.88 -20.76
CA PRO A 25 -9.51 -4.03 -21.24
C PRO A 25 -10.76 -4.14 -20.36
N LEU A 26 -11.41 -3.02 -20.08
CA LEU A 26 -12.68 -2.97 -19.38
C LEU A 26 -13.79 -3.48 -20.31
N GLN A 27 -14.34 -4.65 -20.03
CA GLN A 27 -15.46 -5.26 -20.77
C GLN A 27 -16.71 -5.40 -19.90
N SER A 28 -16.52 -5.49 -18.59
CA SER A 28 -17.61 -5.58 -17.63
C SER A 28 -17.19 -5.00 -16.29
N THR A 29 -18.18 -4.63 -15.49
CA THR A 29 -18.04 -4.30 -14.08
C THR A 29 -18.92 -5.26 -13.28
N ALA A 30 -18.75 -5.36 -11.98
CA ALA A 30 -19.56 -6.27 -11.17
C ALA A 30 -19.88 -5.69 -9.79
N LEU A 31 -21.12 -5.86 -9.35
CA LEU A 31 -21.56 -5.59 -7.98
C LEU A 31 -21.30 -6.84 -7.12
N ILE A 32 -20.65 -6.68 -5.99
CA ILE A 32 -20.47 -7.74 -5.00
C ILE A 32 -21.80 -7.91 -4.22
N LEU A 33 -22.48 -9.03 -4.44
CA LEU A 33 -23.69 -9.38 -3.69
C LEU A 33 -23.36 -10.10 -2.38
N LYS A 34 -22.31 -10.96 -2.41
CA LYS A 34 -21.87 -11.74 -1.24
C LYS A 34 -20.36 -11.98 -1.31
N GLY A 35 -19.69 -11.94 -0.14
CA GLY A 35 -18.27 -12.23 0.03
C GLY A 35 -17.38 -10.99 -0.03
N ARG A 36 -16.05 -11.21 -0.09
CA ARG A 36 -15.04 -10.14 -0.06
C ARG A 36 -14.03 -10.32 -1.18
N VAL A 37 -13.51 -9.20 -1.65
CA VAL A 37 -12.54 -9.12 -2.76
C VAL A 37 -11.33 -8.33 -2.32
N ILE A 38 -10.14 -8.83 -2.64
CA ILE A 38 -8.89 -8.06 -2.53
C ILE A 38 -8.78 -7.20 -3.79
N VAL A 39 -8.57 -5.90 -3.58
CA VAL A 39 -8.26 -4.92 -4.62
C VAL A 39 -6.78 -4.58 -4.49
N GLN A 40 -6.00 -4.74 -5.56
CA GLN A 40 -4.57 -4.51 -5.53
C GLN A 40 -4.07 -3.84 -6.81
N GLY A 41 -3.27 -2.79 -6.67
CA GLY A 41 -2.61 -2.10 -7.79
C GLY A 41 -2.19 -0.69 -7.42
N GLU A 42 -1.25 -0.12 -8.16
CA GLU A 42 -0.80 1.28 -8.02
C GLU A 42 -0.36 1.69 -6.59
N GLY A 43 0.22 0.77 -5.82
CA GLY A 43 0.61 1.04 -4.44
C GLY A 43 -0.55 1.02 -3.43
N VAL A 44 -1.69 0.43 -3.80
CA VAL A 44 -2.86 0.24 -2.94
C VAL A 44 -3.18 -1.24 -2.85
N ARG A 45 -3.40 -1.75 -1.65
CA ARG A 45 -4.01 -3.06 -1.39
C ARG A 45 -5.04 -2.91 -0.28
N MET A 46 -6.24 -3.39 -0.53
CA MET A 46 -7.33 -3.35 0.43
C MET A 46 -8.34 -4.46 0.18
N THR A 47 -9.25 -4.64 1.12
CA THR A 47 -10.37 -5.60 0.99
C THR A 47 -11.68 -4.84 0.96
N ILE A 48 -12.52 -5.13 -0.03
CA ILE A 48 -13.88 -4.61 -0.15
C ILE A 48 -14.89 -5.74 -0.10
N GLY A 49 -16.13 -5.44 0.32
CA GLY A 49 -17.20 -6.42 0.52
C GLY A 49 -18.48 -6.09 -0.24
N SER A 50 -19.57 -6.78 0.14
CA SER A 50 -20.89 -6.63 -0.48
C SER A 50 -21.34 -5.16 -0.56
N GLY A 51 -22.00 -4.81 -1.66
CA GLY A 51 -22.44 -3.44 -1.98
C GLY A 51 -21.43 -2.60 -2.74
N ASN A 52 -20.18 -3.06 -2.90
CA ASN A 52 -19.16 -2.40 -3.71
C ASN A 52 -19.18 -2.88 -5.15
N PHE A 53 -18.78 -2.01 -6.07
CA PHE A 53 -18.58 -2.32 -7.47
C PHE A 53 -17.10 -2.55 -7.80
N LEU A 54 -16.82 -3.57 -8.60
CA LEU A 54 -15.52 -3.87 -9.18
C LEU A 54 -15.40 -3.21 -10.55
N GLY A 55 -14.27 -2.55 -10.83
CA GLY A 55 -13.96 -1.97 -12.14
C GLY A 55 -14.71 -0.68 -12.49
N MET A 56 -15.67 -0.22 -11.67
CA MET A 56 -16.49 0.94 -12.00
C MET A 56 -15.69 2.25 -12.05
N CYS A 57 -14.63 2.38 -11.26
CA CYS A 57 -13.75 3.56 -11.28
C CYS A 57 -12.91 3.70 -12.57
N ASP A 58 -12.87 2.66 -13.40
CA ASP A 58 -12.01 2.57 -14.56
C ASP A 58 -12.72 2.85 -15.89
N VAL A 59 -14.01 3.19 -15.85
CA VAL A 59 -14.86 3.38 -17.05
C VAL A 59 -14.26 4.41 -18.04
N TRP A 60 -13.58 5.45 -17.55
CA TRP A 60 -12.92 6.45 -18.39
C TRP A 60 -11.54 6.00 -18.89
N LYS A 61 -10.91 5.02 -18.24
CA LYS A 61 -9.58 4.52 -18.64
C LYS A 61 -9.64 3.41 -19.67
N LYS A 62 -10.80 2.76 -19.84
CA LYS A 62 -11.02 1.62 -20.72
C LYS A 62 -10.19 0.37 -20.39
N GLU A 63 -9.51 0.37 -19.26
CA GLU A 63 -8.72 -0.73 -18.72
C GLU A 63 -8.79 -0.75 -17.20
N HIS A 64 -8.64 -1.91 -16.59
CA HIS A 64 -8.67 -2.05 -15.14
C HIS A 64 -7.40 -1.47 -14.50
N SER A 65 -7.55 -0.53 -13.58
CA SER A 65 -6.44 0.03 -12.76
C SER A 65 -5.98 -0.93 -11.67
N PHE A 66 -6.83 -1.86 -11.27
CA PHE A 66 -6.59 -2.77 -10.17
C PHE A 66 -6.80 -4.22 -10.60
N THR A 67 -6.06 -5.13 -9.94
CA THR A 67 -6.38 -6.56 -9.94
C THR A 67 -7.37 -6.85 -8.81
N TYR A 68 -8.42 -7.60 -9.11
CA TYR A 68 -9.48 -7.98 -8.19
C TYR A 68 -9.43 -9.49 -7.98
N VAL A 69 -9.21 -9.94 -6.74
CA VAL A 69 -9.07 -11.36 -6.39
C VAL A 69 -10.10 -11.75 -5.34
N ALA A 70 -10.82 -12.82 -5.59
CA ALA A 70 -11.80 -13.37 -4.64
C ALA A 70 -11.12 -13.82 -3.33
N LEU A 71 -11.44 -13.17 -2.21
CA LEU A 71 -10.95 -13.57 -0.88
C LEU A 71 -11.79 -14.68 -0.27
N ASP A 72 -13.06 -14.70 -0.59
CA ASP A 72 -14.05 -15.70 -0.19
C ASP A 72 -14.75 -16.24 -1.46
N ASP A 73 -15.59 -17.26 -1.31
CA ASP A 73 -16.55 -17.62 -2.36
C ASP A 73 -17.55 -16.47 -2.53
N LEU A 74 -17.71 -16.00 -3.77
CA LEU A 74 -18.44 -14.79 -4.11
C LEU A 74 -19.72 -15.08 -4.85
N VAL A 75 -20.68 -14.19 -4.69
CA VAL A 75 -21.79 -13.99 -5.63
C VAL A 75 -21.67 -12.57 -6.17
N LEU A 76 -21.55 -12.46 -7.49
CA LEU A 76 -21.42 -11.20 -8.22
C LEU A 76 -22.61 -10.99 -9.13
N PHE A 77 -22.97 -9.73 -9.36
CA PHE A 77 -23.87 -9.33 -10.43
C PHE A 77 -23.08 -8.53 -11.48
N GLY A 78 -22.77 -9.16 -12.59
CA GLY A 78 -22.03 -8.57 -13.70
C GLY A 78 -22.89 -7.62 -14.53
N LEU A 79 -22.30 -6.49 -14.89
CA LEU A 79 -22.86 -5.48 -15.77
C LEU A 79 -21.91 -5.32 -16.96
N PRO A 80 -22.33 -5.64 -18.20
CA PRO A 80 -21.55 -5.32 -19.39
C PRO A 80 -21.31 -3.81 -19.44
N MET A 81 -20.02 -3.41 -19.43
CA MET A 81 -19.64 -2.00 -19.40
C MET A 81 -18.23 -1.83 -19.94
N GLU A 82 -18.11 -1.12 -21.05
CA GLU A 82 -16.86 -0.93 -21.76
C GLU A 82 -16.39 0.54 -21.73
N ASN A 83 -17.30 1.48 -21.47
CA ASN A 83 -16.99 2.91 -21.57
C ASN A 83 -18.02 3.80 -20.85
N GLU A 84 -17.69 5.09 -20.78
CA GLU A 84 -18.48 6.14 -20.17
C GLU A 84 -19.91 6.30 -20.73
N LYS A 85 -20.12 6.01 -22.04
CA LYS A 85 -21.45 6.13 -22.66
C LYS A 85 -22.40 5.05 -22.12
N GLN A 86 -21.89 3.84 -21.92
CA GLN A 86 -22.70 2.77 -21.31
C GLN A 86 -22.99 3.05 -19.84
N ALA A 87 -22.03 3.65 -19.09
CA ALA A 87 -22.29 4.08 -17.73
C ALA A 87 -23.36 5.19 -17.64
N ALA A 88 -23.28 6.20 -18.50
CA ALA A 88 -24.29 7.26 -18.58
C ALA A 88 -25.68 6.71 -18.91
N LEU A 89 -25.76 5.80 -19.89
CA LEU A 89 -27.01 5.14 -20.28
C LEU A 89 -27.59 4.30 -19.12
N LEU A 90 -26.73 3.58 -18.39
CA LEU A 90 -27.15 2.84 -17.20
C LEU A 90 -27.76 3.75 -16.14
N LEU A 91 -27.11 4.90 -15.85
CA LEU A 91 -27.60 5.88 -14.88
C LEU A 91 -28.90 6.54 -15.34
N GLU A 92 -29.10 6.74 -16.64
CA GLU A 92 -30.33 7.30 -17.19
C GLU A 92 -31.50 6.32 -17.12
N GLN A 93 -31.28 5.09 -17.59
CA GLN A 93 -32.33 4.07 -17.78
C GLN A 93 -32.67 3.28 -16.52
N LYS A 94 -31.76 3.22 -15.54
CA LYS A 94 -31.87 2.36 -14.34
C LYS A 94 -31.74 3.19 -13.07
N PRO A 95 -32.82 3.89 -12.62
CA PRO A 95 -32.79 4.76 -11.45
C PRO A 95 -32.23 4.11 -10.18
N GLN A 96 -32.46 2.81 -9.99
CA GLN A 96 -31.98 2.04 -8.85
C GLN A 96 -30.45 1.95 -8.74
N TYR A 97 -29.72 2.12 -9.85
CA TYR A 97 -28.25 2.11 -9.84
C TYR A 97 -27.63 3.46 -9.55
N ARG A 98 -28.34 4.57 -9.73
CA ARG A 98 -27.80 5.94 -9.55
C ARG A 98 -27.18 6.13 -8.18
N GLY A 99 -28.03 6.00 -7.14
CA GLY A 99 -27.57 6.16 -5.75
C GLY A 99 -26.57 5.08 -5.35
N LEU A 100 -26.77 3.85 -5.79
CA LEU A 100 -25.90 2.73 -5.45
C LEU A 100 -24.47 2.93 -5.97
N LEU A 101 -24.30 3.33 -7.25
CA LEU A 101 -22.98 3.55 -7.86
C LEU A 101 -22.20 4.67 -7.17
N VAL A 102 -22.83 5.85 -7.00
CA VAL A 102 -22.19 7.00 -6.36
C VAL A 102 -21.80 6.69 -4.92
N THR A 103 -22.72 6.05 -4.17
CA THR A 103 -22.47 5.68 -2.78
C THR A 103 -21.36 4.65 -2.65
N SER A 104 -21.33 3.64 -3.50
CA SER A 104 -20.25 2.64 -3.53
C SER A 104 -18.90 3.30 -3.79
N LEU A 105 -18.80 4.26 -4.72
CA LEU A 105 -17.57 5.00 -4.93
C LEU A 105 -17.16 5.88 -3.73
N ASN A 106 -18.11 6.49 -3.02
CA ASN A 106 -17.79 7.22 -1.80
C ASN A 106 -17.14 6.29 -0.73
N PHE A 107 -17.64 5.06 -0.58
CA PHE A 107 -17.01 4.07 0.32
C PHE A 107 -15.66 3.61 -0.20
N PHE A 108 -15.52 3.40 -1.50
CA PHE A 108 -14.23 3.07 -2.11
C PHE A 108 -13.19 4.19 -1.86
N TYR A 109 -13.59 5.46 -2.00
CA TYR A 109 -12.75 6.61 -1.62
C TYR A 109 -12.30 6.56 -0.18
N HIS A 110 -13.22 6.28 0.74
CA HIS A 110 -12.93 6.17 2.15
C HIS A 110 -11.89 5.06 2.44
N ASP A 111 -12.04 3.91 1.79
CA ASP A 111 -11.12 2.78 1.97
C ASP A 111 -9.72 3.09 1.41
N VAL A 112 -9.62 3.69 0.21
CA VAL A 112 -8.34 4.13 -0.36
C VAL A 112 -7.70 5.22 0.51
N PHE A 113 -8.49 6.16 1.04
CA PHE A 113 -7.98 7.21 1.94
C PHE A 113 -7.45 6.64 3.25
N ARG A 114 -8.07 5.60 3.80
CA ARG A 114 -7.56 4.89 4.96
C ARG A 114 -6.20 4.26 4.68
N VAL A 115 -6.01 3.63 3.51
CA VAL A 115 -4.71 3.12 3.05
C VAL A 115 -3.68 4.25 2.92
N PHE A 116 -4.06 5.37 2.28
CA PHE A 116 -3.22 6.56 2.15
C PHE A 116 -2.75 7.08 3.51
N GLY A 117 -3.67 7.26 4.47
CA GLY A 117 -3.36 7.73 5.81
C GLY A 117 -2.42 6.78 6.56
N LYS A 118 -2.63 5.47 6.43
CA LYS A 118 -1.76 4.46 7.03
C LYS A 118 -0.37 4.50 6.43
N LEU A 119 -0.25 4.47 5.10
CA LEU A 119 1.05 4.55 4.41
C LEU A 119 1.79 5.84 4.75
N LYS A 120 1.10 6.99 4.76
CA LYS A 120 1.69 8.28 5.14
C LYS A 120 2.29 8.22 6.55
N THR A 121 1.47 7.88 7.55
CA THR A 121 1.90 7.87 8.95
C THR A 121 3.06 6.91 9.20
N GLU A 122 3.01 5.72 8.61
CA GLU A 122 4.06 4.73 8.83
C GLU A 122 5.34 5.09 8.06
N THR A 123 5.24 5.72 6.88
CA THR A 123 6.41 6.23 6.17
C THR A 123 7.13 7.32 6.96
N GLU A 124 6.38 8.24 7.58
CA GLU A 124 6.93 9.29 8.44
C GLU A 124 7.66 8.70 9.65
N LYS A 125 7.09 7.69 10.33
CA LYS A 125 7.73 6.98 11.46
C LYS A 125 9.01 6.25 11.02
N VAL A 126 8.96 5.52 9.91
CA VAL A 126 10.14 4.80 9.40
C VAL A 126 11.24 5.77 9.00
N ALA A 127 10.89 6.90 8.37
CA ALA A 127 11.85 7.95 8.04
C ALA A 127 12.56 8.47 9.29
N GLU A 128 11.81 8.82 10.31
CA GLU A 128 12.36 9.30 11.58
C GLU A 128 13.26 8.25 12.24
N PHE A 129 12.79 6.99 12.31
CA PHE A 129 13.57 5.88 12.86
C PHE A 129 14.92 5.71 12.15
N VAL A 130 14.91 5.68 10.82
CA VAL A 130 16.13 5.48 10.00
C VAL A 130 17.11 6.64 10.21
N HIS A 131 16.62 7.88 10.24
CA HIS A 131 17.43 9.06 10.47
C HIS A 131 18.06 9.07 11.87
N GLN A 132 17.28 8.79 12.91
CA GLN A 132 17.76 8.73 14.29
C GLN A 132 18.80 7.61 14.49
N THR A 133 18.52 6.43 13.93
CA THR A 133 19.41 5.27 14.03
C THR A 133 20.73 5.52 13.31
N TYR A 134 20.70 6.12 12.11
CA TYR A 134 21.93 6.45 11.38
C TYR A 134 22.77 7.54 12.12
N SER A 135 22.12 8.57 12.64
CA SER A 135 22.78 9.60 13.45
C SER A 135 23.42 9.01 14.71
N ARG A 136 22.72 8.07 15.38
CA ARG A 136 23.24 7.37 16.56
C ARG A 136 24.44 6.50 16.21
N TYR A 137 24.39 5.75 15.11
CA TYR A 137 25.53 4.98 14.59
C TYR A 137 26.75 5.86 14.37
N GLN A 138 26.61 7.04 13.75
CA GLN A 138 27.71 7.98 13.53
C GLN A 138 28.34 8.45 14.83
N LYS A 139 27.52 8.84 15.83
CA LYS A 139 27.99 9.26 17.14
C LYS A 139 28.74 8.16 17.90
N LEU A 140 28.26 6.92 17.82
CA LEU A 140 28.90 5.77 18.46
C LEU A 140 30.25 5.46 17.80
N ALA A 141 30.34 5.59 16.47
CA ALA A 141 31.60 5.42 15.75
C ALA A 141 32.65 6.49 16.19
N GLU A 142 32.25 7.75 16.25
CA GLU A 142 33.08 8.85 16.70
C GLU A 142 33.55 8.62 18.16
N GLY A 143 32.62 8.23 19.05
CA GLY A 143 32.93 7.93 20.48
C GLY A 143 33.90 6.75 20.64
N ALA A 144 33.89 5.79 19.73
CA ALA A 144 34.82 4.66 19.70
C ALA A 144 36.16 5.00 19.00
N GLY A 145 36.37 6.23 18.53
CA GLY A 145 37.55 6.64 17.77
C GLY A 145 37.59 6.01 16.34
N LEU A 146 36.44 5.56 15.84
CA LEU A 146 36.31 4.94 14.51
C LEU A 146 35.76 5.95 13.49
N THR A 147 36.15 5.77 12.23
CA THR A 147 35.52 6.53 11.14
C THR A 147 34.21 5.86 10.76
N ALA A 148 33.08 6.58 10.92
CA ALA A 148 31.79 6.08 10.50
C ALA A 148 31.76 5.87 8.98
N GLU A 149 31.39 4.66 8.54
CA GLU A 149 31.11 4.43 7.13
C GLU A 149 29.85 5.19 6.70
N LYS A 150 29.87 5.77 5.50
CA LYS A 150 28.72 6.50 4.93
C LYS A 150 27.94 5.64 3.97
N ILE A 151 26.61 5.71 4.06
CA ILE A 151 25.70 5.14 3.08
C ILE A 151 25.30 6.26 2.10
N ALA A 152 25.80 6.22 0.86
CA ALA A 152 25.50 7.25 -0.14
C ALA A 152 24.00 7.43 -0.43
N ALA A 153 23.22 6.34 -0.38
CA ALA A 153 21.77 6.40 -0.51
C ALA A 153 21.12 7.14 0.67
N MET A 154 21.64 6.93 1.89
CA MET A 154 21.17 7.59 3.10
C MET A 154 21.47 9.09 3.08
N GLU A 155 22.71 9.46 2.73
CA GLU A 155 23.12 10.88 2.58
C GLU A 155 22.21 11.61 1.56
N ARG A 156 21.87 10.95 0.45
CA ARG A 156 20.93 11.50 -0.53
C ARG A 156 19.52 11.67 0.04
N LEU A 157 19.00 10.69 0.79
CA LEU A 157 17.68 10.80 1.42
C LEU A 157 17.63 11.83 2.55
N LEU A 158 18.72 11.99 3.32
CA LEU A 158 18.84 13.05 4.32
C LEU A 158 18.73 14.45 3.68
N ASN A 159 19.27 14.60 2.46
CA ASN A 159 19.22 15.85 1.71
C ASN A 159 17.91 16.04 0.93
N GLN A 160 17.16 14.96 0.67
CA GLN A 160 15.84 14.97 0.03
C GLN A 160 14.76 14.94 1.11
N ARG A 161 14.19 16.12 1.43
CA ARG A 161 13.07 16.17 2.35
C ARG A 161 11.83 15.52 1.69
N MET A 162 11.25 14.52 2.36
CA MET A 162 9.96 13.98 1.96
C MET A 162 8.91 15.08 2.15
N GLU A 163 8.32 15.55 1.05
CA GLU A 163 7.24 16.54 1.08
C GLU A 163 5.91 15.87 1.38
N ASN A 164 5.01 16.62 2.03
CA ASN A 164 3.65 16.15 2.22
C ASN A 164 2.93 16.12 0.87
N TYR A 165 2.42 14.95 0.48
CA TYR A 165 1.61 14.82 -0.71
C TYR A 165 0.29 15.59 -0.53
N SER A 166 0.05 16.58 -1.40
CA SER A 166 -1.16 17.41 -1.36
C SER A 166 -2.30 16.70 -2.09
N LEU A 167 -3.38 16.42 -1.38
CA LEU A 167 -4.60 15.86 -1.97
C LEU A 167 -5.55 16.99 -2.42
N PRO A 168 -6.24 16.83 -3.56
CA PRO A 168 -7.30 17.76 -3.97
C PRO A 168 -8.42 17.87 -2.91
N GLU A 169 -8.98 19.06 -2.74
CA GLU A 169 -10.08 19.32 -1.81
C GLU A 169 -11.30 18.42 -2.06
N LYS A 170 -11.58 18.10 -3.32
CA LYS A 170 -12.68 17.19 -3.70
C LYS A 170 -12.57 15.80 -3.08
N ILE A 171 -11.36 15.30 -2.83
CA ILE A 171 -11.18 14.00 -2.13
C ILE A 171 -11.77 14.08 -0.72
N THR A 172 -11.48 15.16 0.00
CA THR A 172 -12.03 15.37 1.35
C THR A 172 -13.56 15.44 1.32
N TYR A 173 -14.13 16.08 0.31
CA TYR A 173 -15.58 16.12 0.10
C TYR A 173 -16.15 14.70 -0.07
N PHE A 174 -15.60 13.86 -0.94
CA PHE A 174 -16.09 12.48 -1.16
C PHE A 174 -15.98 11.60 0.10
N ILE A 175 -14.90 11.79 0.87
CA ILE A 175 -14.73 11.10 2.16
C ILE A 175 -15.79 11.55 3.16
N GLN A 176 -16.15 12.83 3.20
CA GLN A 176 -17.23 13.32 4.03
C GLN A 176 -18.58 12.76 3.58
N CYS A 177 -18.82 12.65 2.28
CA CYS A 177 -20.04 12.01 1.74
C CYS A 177 -20.19 10.57 2.21
N SER A 178 -19.10 9.81 2.36
CA SER A 178 -19.15 8.43 2.84
C SER A 178 -19.67 8.30 4.29
N LYS A 179 -19.59 9.36 5.08
CA LYS A 179 -20.10 9.39 6.47
C LYS A 179 -21.61 9.65 6.58
N ILE A 180 -22.24 10.06 5.47
CA ILE A 180 -23.69 10.26 5.41
C ILE A 180 -24.36 8.88 5.38
N PRO A 181 -25.51 8.67 6.07
CA PRO A 181 -26.25 7.42 6.02
C PRO A 181 -26.54 6.97 4.58
N ILE A 182 -26.36 5.69 4.29
CA ILE A 182 -26.47 5.11 2.94
C ILE A 182 -27.81 5.48 2.28
N GLU A 183 -28.91 5.38 3.01
CA GLU A 183 -30.23 5.69 2.47
C GLU A 183 -30.40 7.17 2.09
N ALA A 184 -29.80 8.08 2.87
CA ALA A 184 -29.80 9.50 2.53
C ALA A 184 -28.99 9.78 1.27
N GLN A 185 -27.80 9.15 1.12
CA GLN A 185 -26.99 9.25 -0.10
C GLN A 185 -27.75 8.69 -1.30
N LYS A 186 -28.32 7.48 -1.20
CA LYS A 186 -29.09 6.84 -2.28
C LYS A 186 -30.27 7.69 -2.73
N ASN A 187 -31.03 8.25 -1.77
CA ASN A 187 -32.17 9.10 -2.08
C ASN A 187 -31.73 10.37 -2.82
N TYR A 188 -30.65 11.02 -2.38
CA TYR A 188 -30.12 12.22 -3.01
C TYR A 188 -29.61 11.94 -4.44
N TYR A 189 -28.67 11.01 -4.59
CA TYR A 189 -28.09 10.69 -5.90
C TYR A 189 -29.04 9.91 -6.81
N GLY A 190 -29.99 9.18 -6.25
CA GLY A 190 -31.01 8.46 -7.02
C GLY A 190 -32.08 9.34 -7.63
N ALA A 191 -32.28 10.56 -7.10
CA ALA A 191 -33.37 11.45 -7.53
C ALA A 191 -33.19 11.98 -8.97
N SER A 192 -31.96 12.20 -9.43
CA SER A 192 -31.67 12.77 -10.75
C SER A 192 -30.54 12.02 -11.47
N ALA A 193 -30.78 11.66 -12.73
CA ALA A 193 -29.73 11.07 -13.58
C ALA A 193 -28.55 12.02 -13.77
N TYR A 194 -28.83 13.31 -13.98
CA TYR A 194 -27.80 14.35 -14.17
C TYR A 194 -26.89 14.50 -12.93
N VAL A 195 -27.49 14.56 -11.73
CA VAL A 195 -26.71 14.68 -10.49
C VAL A 195 -25.85 13.44 -10.26
N ALA A 196 -26.40 12.26 -10.46
CA ALA A 196 -25.67 10.99 -10.29
C ALA A 196 -24.53 10.87 -11.30
N GLN A 197 -24.77 11.19 -12.58
CA GLN A 197 -23.74 11.17 -13.63
C GLN A 197 -22.61 12.13 -13.32
N LYS A 198 -22.93 13.40 -13.02
CA LYS A 198 -21.92 14.40 -12.72
C LYS A 198 -21.06 14.02 -11.51
N GLN A 199 -21.69 13.53 -10.45
CA GLN A 199 -20.97 13.07 -9.26
C GLN A 199 -20.06 11.86 -9.57
N PHE A 200 -20.56 10.91 -10.34
CA PHE A 200 -19.81 9.73 -10.76
C PHE A 200 -18.59 10.10 -11.63
N GLU A 201 -18.76 11.00 -12.61
CA GLU A 201 -17.68 11.53 -13.45
C GLU A 201 -16.59 12.20 -12.61
N GLU A 202 -16.98 13.08 -11.69
CA GLU A 202 -16.02 13.78 -10.80
C GLU A 202 -15.28 12.79 -9.89
N GLN A 203 -15.95 11.80 -9.35
CA GLN A 203 -15.33 10.74 -8.55
C GLN A 203 -14.28 9.99 -9.36
N CYS A 204 -14.62 9.50 -10.55
CA CYS A 204 -13.67 8.77 -11.38
C CYS A 204 -12.48 9.64 -11.83
N ALA A 205 -12.68 10.94 -12.08
CA ALA A 205 -11.62 11.87 -12.49
C ALA A 205 -10.60 12.14 -11.37
N VAL A 206 -11.03 12.18 -10.12
CA VAL A 206 -10.18 12.57 -8.98
C VAL A 206 -9.53 11.37 -8.27
N LEU A 207 -10.12 10.18 -8.33
CA LEU A 207 -9.59 8.97 -7.69
C LEU A 207 -8.11 8.67 -8.02
N PRO A 208 -7.63 8.83 -9.27
CA PRO A 208 -6.23 8.59 -9.60
C PRO A 208 -5.24 9.42 -8.77
N GLN A 209 -5.62 10.62 -8.33
CA GLN A 209 -4.76 11.48 -7.52
C GLN A 209 -4.61 10.95 -6.08
N LEU A 210 -5.67 10.38 -5.49
CA LEU A 210 -5.59 9.69 -4.20
C LEU A 210 -4.72 8.44 -4.29
N VAL A 211 -4.88 7.66 -5.36
CA VAL A 211 -4.07 6.46 -5.64
C VAL A 211 -2.60 6.83 -5.84
N ALA A 212 -2.31 7.92 -6.57
CA ALA A 212 -0.95 8.43 -6.74
C ALA A 212 -0.31 8.84 -5.40
N GLY A 213 -1.10 9.38 -4.47
CA GLY A 213 -0.65 9.66 -3.10
C GLY A 213 -0.26 8.39 -2.32
N CYS A 214 -1.04 7.31 -2.45
CA CYS A 214 -0.68 6.02 -1.86
C CYS A 214 0.65 5.50 -2.44
N ARG A 215 0.80 5.55 -3.77
CA ARG A 215 2.02 5.14 -4.46
C ARG A 215 3.21 5.97 -4.01
N TYR A 216 3.06 7.28 -3.88
CA TYR A 216 4.12 8.18 -3.40
C TYR A 216 4.68 7.73 -2.06
N TYR A 217 3.82 7.46 -1.05
CA TYR A 217 4.28 7.01 0.26
C TYR A 217 4.81 5.57 0.23
N SER A 218 4.21 4.68 -0.57
CA SER A 218 4.71 3.31 -0.77
C SER A 218 6.13 3.31 -1.38
N ASP A 219 6.41 4.18 -2.34
CA ASP A 219 7.73 4.32 -2.96
C ASP A 219 8.76 4.84 -1.95
N TRP A 220 8.41 5.82 -1.11
CA TRP A 220 9.27 6.29 -0.03
C TRP A 220 9.54 5.21 1.02
N LEU A 221 8.50 4.51 1.45
CA LEU A 221 8.62 3.41 2.41
C LEU A 221 9.53 2.29 1.87
N THR A 222 9.41 1.96 0.58
CA THR A 222 10.29 1.01 -0.11
C THR A 222 11.75 1.48 -0.15
N ARG A 223 12.01 2.77 -0.36
CA ARG A 223 13.37 3.33 -0.32
C ARG A 223 13.99 3.22 1.07
N TYR A 224 13.25 3.57 2.13
CA TYR A 224 13.73 3.40 3.50
C TYR A 224 13.99 1.93 3.84
N PHE A 225 13.10 1.04 3.41
CA PHE A 225 13.29 -0.39 3.60
C PHE A 225 14.58 -0.90 2.94
N ARG A 226 14.87 -0.47 1.71
CA ARG A 226 16.11 -0.82 1.01
C ARG A 226 17.35 -0.36 1.78
N ILE A 227 17.33 0.86 2.29
CA ILE A 227 18.44 1.39 3.10
C ILE A 227 18.62 0.60 4.38
N MET A 228 17.55 0.09 4.98
CA MET A 228 17.67 -0.73 6.19
C MET A 228 18.33 -2.09 5.92
N ILE A 229 18.02 -2.77 4.77
CA ILE A 229 18.46 -4.16 4.61
C ILE A 229 18.84 -4.60 3.19
N THR A 230 18.27 -4.05 2.11
CA THR A 230 18.46 -4.64 0.76
C THR A 230 19.60 -4.06 -0.03
N ASP A 231 20.00 -2.83 0.22
CA ASP A 231 21.12 -2.20 -0.47
C ASP A 231 22.43 -2.86 -0.05
N GLU A 232 23.43 -2.88 -0.93
CA GLU A 232 24.75 -3.48 -0.67
C GLU A 232 25.39 -2.92 0.61
N LYS A 233 25.32 -1.60 0.79
CA LYS A 233 25.63 -0.94 2.07
C LYS A 233 24.32 -0.51 2.71
N ASN A 234 23.89 -1.22 3.71
CA ASN A 234 22.63 -0.98 4.43
C ASN A 234 22.91 -0.75 5.92
N LEU A 235 21.93 -0.15 6.59
CA LEU A 235 22.04 0.25 7.98
C LEU A 235 22.29 -0.94 8.92
N PHE A 236 21.59 -2.07 8.69
CA PHE A 236 21.79 -3.28 9.48
C PHE A 236 23.23 -3.81 9.39
N SER A 237 23.80 -3.89 8.19
CA SER A 237 25.16 -4.37 7.99
C SER A 237 26.23 -3.43 8.56
N LEU A 238 26.00 -2.11 8.54
CA LEU A 238 26.93 -1.14 9.15
C LEU A 238 26.98 -1.28 10.66
N VAL A 239 25.80 -1.30 11.30
CA VAL A 239 25.72 -1.46 12.76
C VAL A 239 26.28 -2.81 13.18
N GLY A 240 26.01 -3.89 12.44
CA GLY A 240 26.54 -5.23 12.69
C GLY A 240 28.06 -5.30 12.63
N ARG A 241 28.68 -4.71 11.59
CA ARG A 241 30.15 -4.67 11.49
C ARG A 241 30.78 -3.89 12.62
N MET A 242 30.18 -2.77 13.01
CA MET A 242 30.65 -1.98 14.13
C MET A 242 30.54 -2.76 15.45
N ALA A 243 29.41 -3.44 15.72
CA ALA A 243 29.23 -4.28 16.89
C ALA A 243 30.30 -5.38 16.99
N LEU A 244 30.58 -6.07 15.88
CA LEU A 244 31.65 -7.06 15.80
C LEU A 244 33.03 -6.46 16.10
N GLY A 245 33.33 -5.26 15.57
CA GLY A 245 34.59 -4.57 15.80
C GLY A 245 34.79 -4.19 17.26
N VAL A 246 33.77 -3.59 17.89
CA VAL A 246 33.75 -3.20 19.31
C VAL A 246 33.91 -4.43 20.21
N ARG A 247 33.17 -5.51 19.94
CA ARG A 247 33.27 -6.77 20.70
C ARG A 247 34.66 -7.39 20.61
N ARG A 248 35.29 -7.40 19.43
CA ARG A 248 36.66 -7.91 19.23
C ARG A 248 37.73 -7.09 19.97
N SER A 249 37.48 -5.82 20.21
CA SER A 249 38.37 -4.97 21.03
C SER A 249 38.14 -5.12 22.56
N GLY A 250 37.23 -6.01 22.97
CA GLY A 250 36.89 -6.24 24.37
C GLY A 250 36.02 -5.13 24.97
N GLN A 251 35.42 -4.29 24.15
CA GLN A 251 34.52 -3.21 24.60
C GLN A 251 33.06 -3.69 24.65
N ASN A 252 32.22 -2.97 25.39
CA ASN A 252 30.79 -3.29 25.50
C ASN A 252 30.04 -2.88 24.22
N ASP A 253 29.38 -3.84 23.58
CA ASP A 253 28.57 -3.66 22.37
C ASP A 253 27.05 -3.70 22.62
N SER A 254 26.61 -3.70 23.88
CA SER A 254 25.19 -3.84 24.24
C SER A 254 24.28 -2.82 23.56
N GLU A 255 24.74 -1.58 23.41
CA GLU A 255 23.97 -0.52 22.73
C GLU A 255 23.79 -0.81 21.24
N LEU A 256 24.82 -1.33 20.57
CA LEU A 256 24.79 -1.71 19.15
C LEU A 256 23.91 -2.96 18.94
N SER A 257 23.92 -3.89 19.89
CA SER A 257 23.04 -5.07 19.85
C SER A 257 21.57 -4.68 19.94
N VAL A 258 21.20 -3.77 20.85
CA VAL A 258 19.84 -3.22 20.94
C VAL A 258 19.45 -2.48 19.66
N MET A 259 20.37 -1.73 19.06
CA MET A 259 20.10 -1.09 17.77
C MET A 259 19.81 -2.11 16.65
N LEU A 260 20.53 -3.22 16.60
CA LEU A 260 20.29 -4.29 15.62
C LEU A 260 18.90 -4.91 15.78
N ASP A 261 18.48 -5.20 17.03
CA ASP A 261 17.15 -5.73 17.33
C ASP A 261 16.05 -4.77 16.87
N HIS A 262 16.18 -3.48 17.15
CA HIS A 262 15.23 -2.47 16.72
C HIS A 262 15.19 -2.32 15.18
N ILE A 263 16.34 -2.41 14.49
CA ILE A 263 16.39 -2.39 13.02
C ILE A 263 15.64 -3.60 12.47
N LEU A 264 15.84 -4.81 13.03
CA LEU A 264 15.14 -6.02 12.60
C LEU A 264 13.63 -5.94 12.82
N GLU A 265 13.21 -5.43 13.96
CA GLU A 265 11.79 -5.20 14.23
C GLU A 265 11.19 -4.25 13.20
N GLN A 266 11.88 -3.12 12.93
CA GLN A 266 11.41 -2.14 11.96
C GLN A 266 11.37 -2.69 10.53
N ILE A 267 12.31 -3.55 10.14
CA ILE A 267 12.31 -4.25 8.84
C ILE A 267 11.07 -5.14 8.72
N ASN A 268 10.77 -5.97 9.73
CA ASN A 268 9.62 -6.87 9.72
C ASN A 268 8.30 -6.08 9.64
N ASN A 269 8.17 -5.00 10.42
CA ASN A 269 7.00 -4.14 10.42
C ASN A 269 6.80 -3.47 9.06
N THR A 270 7.88 -2.95 8.47
CA THR A 270 7.83 -2.28 7.15
C THR A 270 7.48 -3.24 6.02
N GLU A 271 8.03 -4.46 6.03
CA GLU A 271 7.68 -5.51 5.07
C GLU A 271 6.19 -5.85 5.13
N THR A 272 5.67 -6.07 6.34
CA THR A 272 4.25 -6.34 6.58
C THR A 272 3.37 -5.21 6.04
N LEU A 273 3.72 -3.96 6.34
CA LEU A 273 3.00 -2.79 5.85
C LEU A 273 2.97 -2.70 4.31
N LEU A 274 4.12 -2.88 3.67
CA LEU A 274 4.23 -2.87 2.21
C LEU A 274 3.39 -3.97 1.57
N LEU A 275 3.38 -5.16 2.16
CA LEU A 275 2.57 -6.27 1.67
C LEU A 275 1.07 -6.03 1.87
N GLU A 276 0.66 -5.57 3.07
CA GLU A 276 -0.74 -5.43 3.43
C GLU A 276 -1.44 -4.24 2.77
N TYR A 277 -0.74 -3.08 2.68
CA TYR A 277 -1.36 -1.83 2.24
C TYR A 277 -0.94 -1.36 0.85
N ALA A 278 0.24 -1.75 0.39
CA ALA A 278 0.74 -1.41 -0.94
C ALA A 278 0.74 -2.60 -1.92
N GLY A 279 0.61 -3.82 -1.43
CA GLY A 279 0.70 -5.03 -2.25
C GLY A 279 2.10 -5.28 -2.80
N VAL A 280 3.13 -4.69 -2.18
CA VAL A 280 4.52 -4.87 -2.58
C VAL A 280 5.10 -6.07 -1.83
N ASN A 281 5.44 -7.11 -2.58
CA ASN A 281 6.17 -8.26 -2.05
C ASN A 281 7.66 -8.12 -2.38
N LEU A 282 8.49 -7.99 -1.36
CA LEU A 282 9.91 -7.70 -1.52
C LEU A 282 10.80 -8.93 -1.66
N HIS A 283 10.23 -10.15 -1.59
CA HIS A 283 10.93 -11.43 -1.74
C HIS A 283 12.28 -11.51 -0.97
N LEU A 284 12.23 -11.28 0.34
CA LEU A 284 13.43 -11.12 1.19
C LEU A 284 14.13 -12.41 1.62
N ASP A 285 13.79 -13.57 1.12
CA ASP A 285 14.33 -14.84 1.60
C ASP A 285 15.87 -14.88 1.62
N ARG A 286 16.53 -14.31 0.62
CA ARG A 286 17.99 -14.23 0.56
C ARG A 286 18.56 -13.27 1.61
N GLN A 287 17.94 -12.11 1.78
CA GLN A 287 18.36 -11.11 2.77
C GLN A 287 18.12 -11.58 4.20
N ARG A 288 17.01 -12.29 4.45
CA ARG A 288 16.75 -12.93 5.76
C ARG A 288 17.80 -13.98 6.10
N MET A 289 18.29 -14.75 5.13
CA MET A 289 19.41 -15.67 5.34
C MET A 289 20.70 -14.94 5.69
N ALA A 290 21.03 -13.87 4.97
CA ALA A 290 22.22 -13.07 5.25
C ALA A 290 22.16 -12.41 6.64
N VAL A 291 20.99 -11.89 7.04
CA VAL A 291 20.74 -11.34 8.37
C VAL A 291 20.91 -12.41 9.44
N ARG A 292 20.30 -13.59 9.27
CA ARG A 292 20.43 -14.73 10.21
C ARG A 292 21.88 -15.17 10.35
N GLN A 293 22.63 -15.27 9.26
CA GLN A 293 24.04 -15.60 9.28
C GLN A 293 24.89 -14.56 10.01
N SER A 294 24.58 -13.26 9.83
CA SER A 294 25.24 -12.17 10.55
C SER A 294 24.93 -12.19 12.06
N LEU A 295 23.68 -12.49 12.44
CA LEU A 295 23.29 -12.66 13.85
C LEU A 295 23.94 -13.89 14.47
N GLN A 296 23.95 -15.03 13.77
CA GLN A 296 24.64 -16.25 14.24
C GLN A 296 26.12 -16.01 14.43
N ALA A 297 26.78 -15.26 13.55
CA ALA A 297 28.19 -14.88 13.72
C ALA A 297 28.40 -13.97 14.95
N LEU A 298 27.43 -13.09 15.27
CA LEU A 298 27.43 -12.29 16.50
C LEU A 298 27.25 -13.14 17.74
N GLU A 299 26.33 -14.11 17.72
CA GLU A 299 26.07 -15.03 18.81
C GLU A 299 27.25 -16.01 19.04
N TYR A 300 27.88 -16.48 17.97
CA TYR A 300 29.01 -17.42 18.05
C TYR A 300 30.27 -16.80 18.69
N LEU A 301 30.41 -15.47 18.65
CA LEU A 301 31.54 -14.77 19.29
C LEU A 301 31.36 -14.58 20.79
N VAL A 302 30.14 -14.74 21.33
CA VAL A 302 29.85 -14.60 22.77
C VAL A 302 30.51 -15.69 23.63
N PRO A 303 30.48 -17.00 23.26
CA PRO A 303 31.10 -18.03 24.08
C PRO A 303 32.63 -18.06 24.08
N GLN A 304 33.26 -17.51 23.04
CA GLN A 304 34.73 -17.56 22.91
C GLN A 304 35.46 -16.47 23.70
N LEU A 305 34.74 -15.43 24.14
CA LEU A 305 35.28 -14.35 24.98
C LEU A 305 35.07 -14.59 26.49
N SER A 306 34.32 -15.65 26.84
CA SER A 306 34.02 -16.03 28.24
C SER A 306 34.93 -17.17 28.73
N GLN A 307 35.92 -17.61 27.96
CA GLN A 307 37.01 -18.49 28.34
C GLN A 307 38.33 -17.72 28.39
#